data_26720008020cbf8403b7f57b3674f20b
#
_entry.id   26720008020cbf8403b7f57b3674f20b
#
_cell.length_a   1.000
_cell.length_b   1.000
_cell.length_c   1.000
_cell.angle_alpha   90.00
_cell.angle_beta   90.00
_cell.angle_gamma   90.00
#
_symmetry.space_group_name_H-M   'P 1'
#
loop_
_entity.id
_entity.type
_entity.pdbx_description
1 polymer ?
#
loop_
_entity_poly.entity_id
_entity_poly.type
_entity_poly.pdbx_seq_one_letter_code
_entity_poly.pdbx_strand_id
1 'polypeptide(L)'
;AREQLQGIVDTIAVKCMYSNNKIADALLSQKAKVCDEYGIQLSCKLDFPENMPIDNARLCIILSNLLDNAIRACRRLDEQALKNQKPFISLKAVEQFGYLVLRQENSFSGVVEDRRNGDFSEHGLGLEIVKSVADELNGELIVSNDDRVFVTTFGVAI
;
A
#
# COMPACT_ATOMS: atom_id res chain seq x y z
N ALA A 1 37.67 -1.29 6.70
CA ALA A 1 36.98 -0.09 6.19
C ALA A 1 36.21 -0.38 4.89
N ARG A 2 36.79 -1.07 3.91
CA ARG A 2 36.09 -1.39 2.64
C ARG A 2 34.92 -2.35 2.83
N GLU A 3 35.05 -3.36 3.67
CA GLU A 3 33.99 -4.34 3.96
C GLU A 3 32.80 -3.71 4.67
N GLN A 4 33.04 -2.76 5.58
CA GLN A 4 31.97 -2.04 6.26
C GLN A 4 31.19 -1.10 5.33
N LEU A 5 31.90 -0.39 4.43
CA LEU A 5 31.28 0.45 3.42
C LEU A 5 30.50 -0.37 2.39
N GLN A 6 31.02 -1.52 1.99
CA GLN A 6 30.30 -2.43 1.09
C GLN A 6 29.02 -2.96 1.74
N GLY A 7 29.08 -3.34 3.01
CA GLY A 7 27.89 -3.75 3.76
C GLY A 7 26.83 -2.66 3.88
N ILE A 8 27.23 -1.40 4.03
CA ILE A 8 26.31 -0.25 4.02
C ILE A 8 25.72 -0.04 2.63
N VAL A 9 26.54 -0.10 1.58
CA VAL A 9 26.08 0.03 0.19
C VAL A 9 25.12 -1.10 -0.18
N ASP A 10 25.41 -2.33 0.19
CA ASP A 10 24.54 -3.48 -0.05
C ASP A 10 23.23 -3.36 0.74
N THR A 11 23.27 -2.83 1.96
CA THR A 11 22.07 -2.56 2.77
C THR A 11 21.23 -1.44 2.15
N ILE A 12 21.85 -0.39 1.62
CA ILE A 12 21.15 0.69 0.90
C ILE A 12 20.57 0.16 -0.41
N ALA A 13 21.33 -0.64 -1.17
CA ALA A 13 20.87 -1.25 -2.41
C ALA A 13 19.67 -2.18 -2.18
N VAL A 14 19.67 -2.98 -1.11
CA VAL A 14 18.54 -3.84 -0.72
C VAL A 14 17.31 -3.01 -0.33
N LYS A 15 17.48 -1.84 0.29
CA LYS A 15 16.37 -0.92 0.64
C LYS A 15 15.75 -0.22 -0.57
N CYS A 16 16.45 -0.13 -1.71
CA CYS A 16 15.93 0.50 -2.92
C CYS A 16 15.18 -0.45 -3.86
N MET A 17 14.76 -1.63 -3.39
CA MET A 17 14.17 -2.68 -4.23
C MET A 17 12.66 -2.62 -4.38
N TYR A 18 11.97 -1.65 -3.78
CA TYR A 18 10.50 -1.60 -3.85
C TYR A 18 9.99 -0.95 -5.13
N SER A 19 10.68 0.06 -5.61
CA SER A 19 10.25 0.85 -6.76
C SER A 19 11.42 1.50 -7.51
N ASN A 20 11.11 2.15 -8.62
CA ASN A 20 12.02 3.03 -9.36
C ASN A 20 11.85 4.52 -8.95
N ASN A 21 11.22 4.80 -7.83
CA ASN A 21 11.02 6.14 -7.29
C ASN A 21 11.56 6.23 -5.86
N LYS A 22 12.53 7.12 -5.63
CA LYS A 22 13.23 7.25 -4.34
C LYS A 22 12.31 7.69 -3.20
N ILE A 23 11.32 8.51 -3.47
CA ILE A 23 10.37 9.00 -2.46
C ILE A 23 9.42 7.88 -2.05
N ALA A 24 8.91 7.12 -3.01
CA ALA A 24 8.12 5.93 -2.73
C ALA A 24 8.92 4.92 -1.92
N ASP A 25 10.18 4.66 -2.27
CA ASP A 25 11.05 3.74 -1.55
C ASP A 25 11.28 4.17 -0.10
N ALA A 26 11.48 5.44 0.17
CA ALA A 26 11.64 5.95 1.53
C ALA A 26 10.39 5.69 2.38
N LEU A 27 9.21 5.96 1.83
CA LEU A 27 7.93 5.68 2.49
C LEU A 27 7.72 4.18 2.71
N LEU A 28 7.97 3.37 1.70
CA LEU A 28 7.84 1.92 1.78
C LEU A 28 8.79 1.30 2.79
N SER A 29 10.02 1.79 2.86
CA SER A 29 10.99 1.34 3.88
C SER A 29 10.50 1.60 5.30
N GLN A 30 9.86 2.75 5.54
CA GLN A 30 9.25 3.07 6.82
C GLN A 30 8.07 2.13 7.14
N LYS A 31 7.20 1.90 6.19
CA LYS A 31 6.04 1.01 6.35
C LYS A 31 6.46 -0.46 6.51
N ALA A 32 7.53 -0.88 5.84
CA ALA A 32 8.10 -2.21 5.99
C ALA A 32 8.54 -2.50 7.43
N LYS A 33 9.13 -1.52 8.12
CA LYS A 33 9.48 -1.65 9.54
C LYS A 33 8.24 -1.86 10.41
N VAL A 34 7.17 -1.13 10.16
CA VAL A 34 5.89 -1.31 10.88
C VAL A 34 5.31 -2.70 10.60
N CYS A 35 5.34 -3.16 9.37
CA CYS A 35 4.90 -4.51 9.02
C CYS A 35 5.71 -5.58 9.76
N ASP A 36 7.03 -5.45 9.83
CA ASP A 36 7.90 -6.39 10.55
C ASP A 36 7.54 -6.44 12.04
N GLU A 37 7.26 -5.31 12.67
CA GLU A 37 6.85 -5.24 14.09
C GLU A 37 5.56 -6.02 14.36
N TYR A 38 4.64 -6.05 13.42
CA TYR A 38 3.36 -6.76 13.54
C TYR A 38 3.33 -8.13 12.87
N GLY A 39 4.45 -8.62 12.38
CA GLY A 39 4.52 -9.91 11.71
C GLY A 39 3.76 -9.97 10.38
N ILE A 40 3.60 -8.84 9.70
CA ILE A 40 2.92 -8.73 8.41
C ILE A 40 3.93 -8.91 7.29
N GLN A 41 3.64 -9.81 6.36
CA GLN A 41 4.46 -10.02 5.17
C GLN A 41 4.14 -8.96 4.12
N LEU A 42 5.06 -8.03 3.89
CA LEU A 42 4.93 -6.98 2.88
C LEU A 42 5.65 -7.37 1.59
N SER A 43 4.95 -7.33 0.48
CA SER A 43 5.50 -7.49 -0.87
C SER A 43 5.16 -6.26 -1.71
N CYS A 44 6.18 -5.57 -2.21
CA CYS A 44 6.00 -4.38 -3.05
C CYS A 44 6.78 -4.52 -4.34
N LYS A 45 6.12 -4.27 -5.46
CA LYS A 45 6.74 -4.14 -6.77
C LYS A 45 6.09 -2.98 -7.51
N LEU A 46 6.75 -1.81 -7.46
CA LEU A 46 6.24 -0.60 -8.05
C LEU A 46 7.11 -0.19 -9.22
N ASP A 47 6.57 -0.29 -10.42
CA ASP A 47 7.18 0.14 -11.66
C ASP A 47 6.42 1.34 -12.22
N PHE A 48 6.96 2.53 -11.96
CA PHE A 48 6.34 3.79 -12.36
C PHE A 48 6.80 4.21 -13.75
N PRO A 49 5.92 4.81 -14.57
CA PRO A 49 6.30 5.35 -15.86
C PRO A 49 7.26 6.55 -15.71
N GLU A 50 8.07 6.83 -16.75
CA GLU A 50 8.92 8.02 -16.77
C GLU A 50 8.10 9.31 -16.66
N ASN A 51 6.98 9.38 -17.38
CA ASN A 51 6.03 10.49 -17.29
C ASN A 51 4.99 10.20 -16.21
N MET A 52 5.33 10.48 -14.96
CA MET A 52 4.41 10.29 -13.84
C MET A 52 3.19 11.21 -13.96
N PRO A 53 1.96 10.66 -13.98
CA PRO A 53 0.74 11.46 -13.98
C PRO A 53 0.40 12.03 -12.60
N ILE A 54 1.16 11.68 -11.59
CA ILE A 54 0.95 12.03 -10.18
C ILE A 54 2.22 12.68 -9.65
N ASP A 55 2.10 13.82 -8.99
CA ASP A 55 3.22 14.44 -8.28
C ASP A 55 3.61 13.65 -7.02
N ASN A 56 4.81 13.89 -6.52
CA ASN A 56 5.35 13.17 -5.36
C ASN A 56 4.49 13.33 -4.10
N ALA A 57 3.89 14.50 -3.89
CA ALA A 57 3.05 14.76 -2.73
C ALA A 57 1.78 13.89 -2.76
N ARG A 58 1.09 13.86 -3.90
CA ARG A 58 -0.09 12.99 -4.08
C ARG A 58 0.27 11.51 -4.04
N LEU A 59 1.39 11.12 -4.61
CA LEU A 59 1.88 9.74 -4.53
C LEU A 59 2.08 9.29 -3.08
N CYS A 60 2.72 10.13 -2.26
CA CYS A 60 2.88 9.84 -0.83
C CYS A 60 1.54 9.73 -0.10
N ILE A 61 0.58 10.60 -0.40
CA ILE A 61 -0.77 10.55 0.18
C ILE A 61 -1.45 9.23 -0.18
N ILE A 62 -1.43 8.83 -1.44
CA ILE A 62 -2.03 7.59 -1.90
C ILE A 62 -1.38 6.37 -1.24
N LEU A 63 -0.07 6.23 -1.34
CA LEU A 63 0.67 5.09 -0.78
C LEU A 63 0.52 4.99 0.74
N SER A 64 0.63 6.11 1.44
CA SER A 64 0.50 6.14 2.90
C SER A 64 -0.89 5.69 3.35
N ASN A 65 -1.94 6.22 2.74
CA ASN A 65 -3.31 5.86 3.11
C ASN A 65 -3.67 4.41 2.74
N LEU A 66 -3.24 3.93 1.57
CA LEU A 66 -3.44 2.54 1.19
C LEU A 66 -2.75 1.57 2.16
N LEU A 67 -1.48 1.83 2.48
CA LEU A 67 -0.71 0.97 3.37
C LEU A 67 -1.22 1.03 4.81
N ASP A 68 -1.57 2.20 5.33
CA ASP A 68 -2.14 2.33 6.67
C ASP A 68 -3.47 1.59 6.81
N ASN A 69 -4.30 1.65 5.79
CA ASN A 69 -5.56 0.89 5.73
C ASN A 69 -5.29 -0.62 5.75
N ALA A 70 -4.33 -1.09 4.96
CA ALA A 70 -3.95 -2.51 4.89
C ALA A 70 -3.34 -3.02 6.20
N ILE A 71 -2.45 -2.24 6.82
CA ILE A 71 -1.83 -2.58 8.11
C ILE A 71 -2.91 -2.70 9.20
N ARG A 72 -3.85 -1.78 9.27
CA ARG A 72 -4.97 -1.88 10.21
C ARG A 72 -5.82 -3.13 9.99
N ALA A 73 -6.15 -3.44 8.76
CA ALA A 73 -6.90 -4.65 8.43
C ALA A 73 -6.16 -5.91 8.90
N CYS A 74 -4.85 -6.00 8.66
CA CYS A 74 -4.03 -7.12 9.13
C CYS A 74 -3.98 -7.21 10.65
N ARG A 75 -3.93 -6.10 11.36
CA ARG A 75 -3.89 -6.06 12.82
C ARG A 75 -5.21 -6.45 13.48
N ARG A 76 -6.30 -6.43 12.74
CA ARG A 76 -7.65 -6.81 13.22
C ARG A 76 -7.97 -8.28 13.02
N LEU A 77 -7.10 -9.05 12.38
CA LEU A 77 -7.30 -10.47 12.23
C LEU A 77 -7.35 -11.14 13.59
N ASP A 78 -8.34 -12.01 13.78
CA ASP A 78 -8.48 -12.80 15.00
C ASP A 78 -7.48 -13.95 15.08
N GLU A 79 -7.38 -14.58 16.24
CA GLU A 79 -6.46 -15.71 16.46
C GLU A 79 -6.71 -16.87 15.51
N GLN A 80 -7.97 -17.10 15.13
CA GLN A 80 -8.33 -18.19 14.24
C GLN A 80 -7.85 -17.93 12.81
N ALA A 81 -8.01 -16.71 12.31
CA ALA A 81 -7.49 -16.30 11.01
C ALA A 81 -5.96 -16.38 10.97
N LEU A 82 -5.29 -15.95 12.04
CA LEU A 82 -3.83 -15.98 12.18
C LEU A 82 -3.25 -17.39 12.25
N LYS A 83 -4.01 -18.39 12.75
CA LYS A 83 -3.59 -19.80 12.74
C LYS A 83 -3.56 -20.39 11.34
N ASN A 84 -4.43 -19.93 10.45
CA ASN A 84 -4.58 -20.49 9.11
C ASN A 84 -3.77 -19.76 8.06
N GLN A 85 -3.40 -18.51 8.30
CA GLN A 85 -2.70 -17.68 7.31
C GLN A 85 -1.89 -16.58 7.99
N LYS A 86 -0.65 -16.40 7.54
CA LYS A 86 0.17 -15.26 7.92
C LYS A 86 -0.40 -13.99 7.29
N PRO A 87 -0.57 -12.88 8.04
CA PRO A 87 -1.06 -11.64 7.46
C PRO A 87 -0.12 -11.12 6.38
N PHE A 88 -0.69 -10.66 5.28
CA PHE A 88 0.08 -10.16 4.14
C PHE A 88 -0.49 -8.87 3.57
N ILE A 89 0.41 -8.10 2.93
CA ILE A 89 0.09 -6.95 2.09
C ILE A 89 0.90 -7.09 0.81
N SER A 90 0.24 -7.01 -0.34
CA SER A 90 0.88 -6.97 -1.65
C SER A 90 0.50 -5.69 -2.36
N LEU A 91 1.50 -4.89 -2.75
CA LEU A 91 1.31 -3.63 -3.48
C LEU A 91 2.07 -3.68 -4.80
N LYS A 92 1.37 -3.44 -5.88
CA LYS A 92 1.93 -3.43 -7.23
C LYS A 92 1.54 -2.15 -7.96
N ALA A 93 2.46 -1.61 -8.75
CA ALA A 93 2.19 -0.54 -9.69
C ALA A 93 2.74 -0.92 -11.06
N VAL A 94 1.97 -0.63 -12.08
CA VAL A 94 2.33 -0.93 -13.47
C VAL A 94 1.68 0.09 -14.42
N GLU A 95 2.38 0.39 -15.51
CA GLU A 95 1.79 1.06 -16.64
C GLU A 95 1.11 0.03 -17.53
N GLN A 96 -0.17 0.21 -17.79
CA GLN A 96 -0.95 -0.69 -18.62
C GLN A 96 -1.98 0.10 -19.43
N PHE A 97 -1.95 -0.07 -20.75
CA PHE A 97 -2.89 0.58 -21.68
C PHE A 97 -3.01 2.11 -21.54
N GLY A 98 -1.89 2.80 -21.25
CA GLY A 98 -1.89 4.24 -21.05
C GLY A 98 -2.38 4.70 -19.68
N TYR A 99 -2.47 3.79 -18.73
CA TYR A 99 -2.82 4.08 -17.34
C TYR A 99 -1.71 3.66 -16.39
N LEU A 100 -1.49 4.46 -15.36
CA LEU A 100 -0.80 4.00 -14.16
C LEU A 100 -1.84 3.32 -13.26
N VAL A 101 -1.61 2.05 -12.97
CA VAL A 101 -2.48 1.25 -12.10
C VAL A 101 -1.71 0.83 -10.84
N LEU A 102 -2.24 1.21 -9.68
CA LEU A 102 -1.79 0.77 -8.36
C LEU A 102 -2.80 -0.23 -7.82
N ARG A 103 -2.35 -1.45 -7.52
CA ARG A 103 -3.20 -2.49 -6.95
C ARG A 103 -2.62 -2.98 -5.62
N GLN A 104 -3.43 -2.92 -4.59
CA GLN A 104 -3.11 -3.43 -3.26
C GLN A 104 -4.06 -4.56 -2.88
N GLU A 105 -3.49 -5.65 -2.39
CA GLU A 105 -4.21 -6.76 -1.78
C GLU A 105 -3.72 -6.96 -0.36
N ASN A 106 -4.61 -7.19 0.57
CA ASN A 106 -4.23 -7.46 1.95
C ASN A 106 -5.20 -8.44 2.62
N SER A 107 -4.68 -9.11 3.64
CA SER A 107 -5.48 -9.95 4.51
C SER A 107 -6.61 -9.16 5.15
N PHE A 108 -7.77 -9.78 5.25
CA PHE A 108 -9.01 -9.16 5.68
C PHE A 108 -9.86 -10.14 6.51
N SER A 109 -10.56 -9.62 7.52
CA SER A 109 -11.36 -10.43 8.44
C SER A 109 -12.78 -10.75 7.95
N GLY A 110 -13.16 -10.25 6.77
CA GLY A 110 -14.52 -10.38 6.27
C GLY A 110 -15.54 -9.41 6.88
N VAL A 111 -15.14 -8.62 7.87
CA VAL A 111 -16.02 -7.64 8.55
C VAL A 111 -15.76 -6.25 8.01
N VAL A 112 -16.68 -5.75 7.20
CA VAL A 112 -16.73 -4.31 6.87
C VAL A 112 -17.51 -3.64 8.00
N GLU A 113 -16.87 -2.77 8.77
CA GLU A 113 -17.59 -1.97 9.77
C GLU A 113 -18.66 -1.12 9.09
N ASP A 114 -19.89 -1.30 9.52
CA ASP A 114 -21.05 -0.58 8.99
C ASP A 114 -20.91 0.90 9.36
N ARG A 115 -20.74 1.75 8.36
CA ARG A 115 -20.61 3.21 8.50
C ARG A 115 -21.84 3.90 9.13
N ARG A 116 -22.90 3.15 9.47
CA ARG A 116 -24.19 3.69 9.91
C ARG A 116 -24.20 4.21 11.35
N ASN A 117 -23.20 3.92 12.17
CA ASN A 117 -23.24 4.26 13.59
C ASN A 117 -22.48 5.55 13.96
N GLY A 118 -22.23 6.45 13.03
CA GLY A 118 -21.72 7.80 13.35
C GLY A 118 -20.36 7.87 14.03
N ASP A 119 -19.75 6.74 14.26
CA ASP A 119 -18.38 6.67 14.75
C ASP A 119 -17.46 6.92 13.57
N PHE A 120 -17.00 8.15 13.46
CA PHE A 120 -15.90 8.55 12.57
C PHE A 120 -14.59 7.92 13.06
N SER A 121 -14.62 6.60 13.29
CA SER A 121 -13.37 5.89 13.53
C SER A 121 -12.47 6.12 12.31
N GLU A 122 -11.22 6.38 12.55
CA GLU A 122 -10.16 6.73 11.59
C GLU A 122 -10.08 5.83 10.34
N HIS A 123 -10.93 4.84 10.21
CA HIS A 123 -10.85 3.67 9.32
C HIS A 123 -11.48 3.87 7.93
N GLY A 124 -12.41 4.81 7.75
CA GLY A 124 -13.00 5.13 6.45
C GLY A 124 -12.30 6.30 5.75
N LEU A 125 -11.58 7.11 6.51
CA LEU A 125 -11.02 8.38 6.04
C LEU A 125 -9.87 8.19 5.04
N GLY A 126 -9.05 7.16 5.22
CA GLY A 126 -7.91 6.89 4.35
C GLY A 126 -8.31 6.61 2.90
N LEU A 127 -9.30 5.75 2.69
CA LEU A 127 -9.80 5.45 1.34
C LEU A 127 -10.59 6.61 0.74
N GLU A 128 -11.29 7.40 1.55
CA GLU A 128 -11.95 8.63 1.08
C GLU A 128 -10.95 9.67 0.60
N ILE A 129 -9.81 9.81 1.25
CA ILE A 129 -8.71 10.68 0.81
C ILE A 129 -8.16 10.19 -0.54
N VAL A 130 -7.90 8.89 -0.68
CA VAL A 130 -7.43 8.32 -1.96
C VAL A 130 -8.45 8.53 -3.07
N LYS A 131 -9.75 8.36 -2.76
CA LYS A 131 -10.83 8.63 -3.72
C LYS A 131 -10.85 10.10 -4.15
N SER A 132 -10.70 11.03 -3.22
CA SER A 132 -10.62 12.46 -3.54
C SER A 132 -9.45 12.77 -4.47
N VAL A 133 -8.29 12.18 -4.24
CA VAL A 133 -7.12 12.36 -5.13
C VAL A 133 -7.41 11.74 -6.50
N ALA A 134 -8.04 10.58 -6.57
CA ALA A 134 -8.46 9.98 -7.83
C ALA A 134 -9.40 10.91 -8.60
N ASP A 135 -10.40 11.47 -7.94
CA ASP A 135 -11.37 12.40 -8.55
C ASP A 135 -10.68 13.68 -9.08
N GLU A 136 -9.73 14.26 -8.33
CA GLU A 136 -8.93 15.41 -8.77
C GLU A 136 -8.12 15.13 -10.05
N LEU A 137 -7.65 13.89 -10.20
CA LEU A 137 -6.82 13.45 -11.34
C LEU A 137 -7.65 12.85 -12.49
N ASN A 138 -8.97 12.89 -12.41
CA ASN A 138 -9.88 12.18 -13.31
C ASN A 138 -9.55 10.68 -13.42
N GLY A 139 -9.09 10.12 -12.32
CA GLY A 139 -8.80 8.71 -12.16
C GLY A 139 -9.96 7.96 -11.49
N GLU A 140 -9.68 6.73 -11.10
CA GLU A 140 -10.67 5.84 -10.50
C GLU A 140 -10.09 5.10 -9.31
N LEU A 141 -10.91 4.87 -8.29
CA LEU A 141 -10.62 3.99 -7.17
C LEU A 141 -11.68 2.91 -7.11
N ILE A 142 -11.27 1.65 -7.25
CA ILE A 142 -12.14 0.47 -7.15
C ILE A 142 -11.76 -0.31 -5.90
N VAL A 143 -12.75 -0.66 -5.11
CA VAL A 143 -12.60 -1.45 -3.89
C VAL A 143 -13.44 -2.71 -4.01
N SER A 144 -12.84 -3.86 -3.75
CA SER A 144 -13.52 -5.15 -3.70
C SER A 144 -12.97 -6.01 -2.56
N ASN A 145 -13.75 -6.95 -2.11
CA ASN A 145 -13.34 -7.89 -1.08
C ASN A 145 -14.06 -9.23 -1.21
N ASP A 146 -13.41 -10.26 -0.74
CA ASP A 146 -14.03 -11.51 -0.37
C ASP A 146 -13.90 -11.70 1.17
N ASP A 147 -14.16 -12.88 1.70
CA ASP A 147 -14.09 -13.16 3.13
C ASP A 147 -12.68 -13.10 3.73
N ARG A 148 -11.63 -13.03 2.91
CA ARG A 148 -10.23 -13.17 3.35
C ARG A 148 -9.29 -12.10 2.80
N VAL A 149 -9.62 -11.52 1.66
CA VAL A 149 -8.75 -10.58 0.95
C VAL A 149 -9.52 -9.33 0.59
N PHE A 150 -8.92 -8.20 0.91
CA PHE A 150 -9.40 -6.88 0.51
C PHE A 150 -8.52 -6.36 -0.63
N VAL A 151 -9.14 -5.86 -1.68
CA VAL A 151 -8.45 -5.38 -2.89
C VAL A 151 -8.82 -3.94 -3.17
N THR A 152 -7.81 -3.11 -3.34
CA THR A 152 -7.96 -1.71 -3.74
C THR A 152 -7.19 -1.50 -5.04
N THR A 153 -7.83 -0.92 -6.04
CA THR A 153 -7.22 -0.59 -7.32
C THR A 153 -7.41 0.88 -7.61
N PHE A 154 -6.31 1.60 -7.74
CA PHE A 154 -6.27 3.01 -8.15
C PHE A 154 -5.74 3.09 -9.58
N GLY A 155 -6.40 3.85 -10.44
CA GLY A 155 -6.01 4.03 -11.82
C GLY A 155 -6.08 5.49 -12.25
N VAL A 156 -5.07 5.94 -12.98
CA VAL A 156 -5.02 7.29 -13.56
C VAL A 156 -4.38 7.24 -14.95
N ALA A 157 -4.93 8.01 -15.90
CA ALA A 157 -4.37 8.10 -17.24
C ALA A 157 -3.00 8.81 -17.22
N ILE A 158 -2.10 8.31 -18.05
CA ILE A 158 -0.77 8.88 -18.25
C ILE A 158 -0.81 9.93 -19.34
#